data_f6ea255c669efee6f0f00a2e835dcaa7
#
_entry.id   f6ea255c669efee6f0f00a2e835dcaa7
#
_cell.length_a   1.000
_cell.length_b   1.000
_cell.length_c   1.000
_cell.angle_alpha   90.00
_cell.angle_beta   90.00
_cell.angle_gamma   90.00
#
_symmetry.space_group_name_H-M   'P 1'
#
loop_
_entity.id
_entity.type
_entity.pdbx_description
1 polymer ?
#
loop_
_entity_poly.entity_id
_entity_poly.type
_entity_poly.pdbx_seq_one_letter_code
_entity_poly.pdbx_strand_id
1 'polypeptide(L)'
;MEYYGTLGPTCCEPTILKKMFDAGMTGIRLNLSHSSLEGSHAWIYHYFEAAKQTNGEKKLMIDLIGPELRIGYLEGDMGLSTGAHVAIGHGGILVPEEIMPHIRRDQEILLDDGKIKLIAERKISLRSWRCRIVCGGVLTARKSIALPGCNINNPTLTEADLKNLSLAKQYQVTDVMLPFVRNKEDLIILREALKQNNCEDIRIFAKIENMTGVEHLEELLPYCDYIVIARGDLGNVMPLSKLPKVQAYIAKVCKEHNKNFMVVTQMLDSMIRNPYPTVSYTHLRAHETSLHL
;
A
#
# COMPACT_ATOMS: atom_id res chain seq x y z
N MET A 1 -19.86 -9.35 -4.83
CA MET A 1 -18.44 -9.33 -4.36
C MET A 1 -17.59 -8.85 -5.52
N GLU A 2 -16.62 -7.96 -5.29
CA GLU A 2 -15.73 -7.44 -6.32
C GLU A 2 -14.35 -8.09 -6.18
N TYR A 3 -13.75 -8.47 -7.33
CA TYR A 3 -12.40 -9.07 -7.38
C TYR A 3 -11.49 -8.20 -8.25
N TYR A 4 -10.45 -7.64 -7.65
CA TYR A 4 -9.45 -6.82 -8.34
C TYR A 4 -8.16 -7.60 -8.55
N GLY A 5 -7.75 -7.71 -9.83
CA GLY A 5 -6.40 -8.14 -10.18
C GLY A 5 -5.42 -6.98 -10.11
N THR A 6 -4.11 -7.24 -9.97
CA THR A 6 -3.09 -6.20 -10.12
C THR A 6 -2.49 -6.26 -11.52
N LEU A 7 -2.55 -5.13 -12.25
CA LEU A 7 -1.98 -4.98 -13.58
C LEU A 7 -0.45 -4.85 -13.48
N GLY A 8 0.22 -5.68 -14.23
CA GLY A 8 1.68 -5.71 -14.27
C GLY A 8 2.19 -6.46 -15.51
N PRO A 9 3.52 -6.54 -15.72
CA PRO A 9 4.11 -7.10 -16.93
C PRO A 9 3.73 -8.55 -17.19
N THR A 10 3.38 -9.33 -16.17
CA THR A 10 3.00 -10.74 -16.31
C THR A 10 1.56 -10.96 -16.75
N CYS A 11 0.69 -9.94 -16.70
CA CYS A 11 -0.73 -10.07 -17.05
C CYS A 11 -1.26 -8.96 -17.97
N CYS A 12 -0.39 -8.09 -18.50
CA CYS A 12 -0.80 -6.97 -19.35
C CYS A 12 -1.23 -7.34 -20.77
N GLU A 13 -1.07 -8.61 -21.16
CA GLU A 13 -1.47 -9.09 -22.48
C GLU A 13 -2.98 -9.29 -22.57
N PRO A 14 -3.65 -8.89 -23.69
CA PRO A 14 -5.11 -8.97 -23.84
C PRO A 14 -5.66 -10.37 -23.60
N THR A 15 -4.94 -11.40 -24.04
CA THR A 15 -5.36 -12.81 -23.89
C THR A 15 -5.39 -13.26 -22.42
N ILE A 16 -4.46 -12.75 -21.59
CA ILE A 16 -4.41 -13.05 -20.16
C ILE A 16 -5.51 -12.28 -19.45
N LEU A 17 -5.64 -10.98 -19.74
CA LEU A 17 -6.70 -10.12 -19.18
C LEU A 17 -8.11 -10.67 -19.47
N LYS A 18 -8.31 -11.19 -20.69
CA LYS A 18 -9.57 -11.85 -21.03
C LYS A 18 -9.83 -13.07 -20.14
N LYS A 19 -8.84 -13.94 -19.94
CA LYS A 19 -8.95 -15.10 -19.03
C LYS A 19 -9.24 -14.67 -17.58
N MET A 20 -8.68 -13.53 -17.12
CA MET A 20 -8.97 -13.00 -15.80
C MET A 20 -10.43 -12.56 -15.67
N PHE A 21 -10.99 -11.90 -16.70
CA PHE A 21 -12.42 -11.57 -16.75
C PHE A 21 -13.29 -12.83 -16.77
N ASP A 22 -12.96 -13.80 -17.61
CA ASP A 22 -13.67 -15.07 -17.71
C ASP A 22 -13.65 -15.85 -16.38
N ALA A 23 -12.60 -15.65 -15.57
CA ALA A 23 -12.48 -16.21 -14.22
C ALA A 23 -13.23 -15.40 -13.13
N GLY A 24 -13.88 -14.29 -13.50
CA GLY A 24 -14.70 -13.48 -12.59
C GLY A 24 -14.05 -12.22 -12.05
N MET A 25 -12.95 -11.75 -12.65
CA MET A 25 -12.38 -10.44 -12.30
C MET A 25 -13.38 -9.32 -12.62
N THR A 26 -13.58 -8.40 -11.67
CA THR A 26 -14.51 -7.27 -11.80
C THR A 26 -13.81 -5.92 -11.95
N GLY A 27 -12.51 -5.85 -11.72
CA GLY A 27 -11.72 -4.65 -11.86
C GLY A 27 -10.23 -4.94 -11.84
N ILE A 28 -9.43 -3.94 -12.17
CA ILE A 28 -7.98 -4.05 -12.15
C ILE A 28 -7.36 -2.90 -11.36
N ARG A 29 -6.31 -3.19 -10.60
CA ARG A 29 -5.52 -2.23 -9.83
C ARG A 29 -4.18 -1.98 -10.51
N LEU A 30 -3.84 -0.72 -10.72
CA LEU A 30 -2.51 -0.27 -11.14
C LEU A 30 -1.77 0.33 -9.94
N ASN A 31 -0.61 -0.23 -9.60
CA ASN A 31 0.22 0.28 -8.51
C ASN A 31 1.15 1.39 -9.02
N LEU A 32 0.89 2.62 -8.60
CA LEU A 32 1.66 3.80 -9.02
C LEU A 32 3.01 3.95 -8.31
N SER A 33 3.30 3.16 -7.28
CA SER A 33 4.65 3.11 -6.68
C SER A 33 5.72 2.59 -7.65
N HIS A 34 5.32 1.84 -8.68
CA HIS A 34 6.23 1.23 -9.67
C HIS A 34 5.98 1.71 -11.11
N SER A 35 4.96 2.53 -11.32
CA SER A 35 4.54 2.98 -12.64
C SER A 35 3.85 4.35 -12.57
N SER A 36 3.31 4.81 -13.69
CA SER A 36 2.41 5.96 -13.77
C SER A 36 1.30 5.63 -14.77
N LEU A 37 0.23 6.43 -14.79
CA LEU A 37 -0.82 6.29 -15.80
C LEU A 37 -0.25 6.42 -17.22
N GLU A 38 0.63 7.41 -17.45
CA GLU A 38 1.29 7.60 -18.75
C GLU A 38 2.19 6.40 -19.10
N GLY A 39 3.02 5.93 -18.16
CA GLY A 39 3.93 4.81 -18.37
C GLY A 39 3.22 3.47 -18.58
N SER A 40 1.97 3.36 -18.10
CA SER A 40 1.14 2.15 -18.24
C SER A 40 0.09 2.26 -19.34
N HIS A 41 0.16 3.26 -20.21
CA HIS A 41 -0.85 3.52 -21.24
C HIS A 41 -1.21 2.27 -22.07
N ALA A 42 -0.22 1.54 -22.59
CA ALA A 42 -0.44 0.34 -23.38
C ALA A 42 -1.17 -0.76 -22.58
N TRP A 43 -0.81 -0.98 -21.32
CA TRP A 43 -1.44 -1.96 -20.46
C TRP A 43 -2.90 -1.60 -20.15
N ILE A 44 -3.17 -0.33 -19.88
CA ILE A 44 -4.53 0.19 -19.63
C ILE A 44 -5.38 0.04 -20.91
N TYR A 45 -4.82 0.32 -22.08
CA TYR A 45 -5.49 0.10 -23.35
C TYR A 45 -5.86 -1.37 -23.54
N HIS A 46 -4.92 -2.30 -23.35
CA HIS A 46 -5.17 -3.75 -23.42
C HIS A 46 -6.27 -4.20 -22.45
N TYR A 47 -6.27 -3.63 -21.23
CA TYR A 47 -7.29 -3.92 -20.23
C TYR A 47 -8.70 -3.53 -20.74
N PHE A 48 -8.86 -2.33 -21.25
CA PHE A 48 -10.16 -1.88 -21.75
C PHE A 48 -10.62 -2.65 -23.00
N GLU A 49 -9.69 -3.04 -23.87
CA GLU A 49 -10.02 -3.90 -25.02
C GLU A 49 -10.48 -5.30 -24.59
N ALA A 50 -9.81 -5.91 -23.61
CA ALA A 50 -10.22 -7.19 -23.05
C ALA A 50 -11.61 -7.10 -22.37
N ALA A 51 -11.86 -6.01 -21.61
CA ALA A 51 -13.13 -5.76 -20.95
C ALA A 51 -14.30 -5.62 -21.95
N LYS A 52 -14.06 -4.94 -23.09
CA LYS A 52 -15.08 -4.85 -24.16
C LYS A 52 -15.45 -6.21 -24.76
N GLN A 53 -14.46 -7.10 -24.90
CA GLN A 53 -14.65 -8.43 -25.51
C GLN A 53 -15.36 -9.42 -24.59
N THR A 54 -15.33 -9.18 -23.26
CA THR A 54 -15.88 -10.11 -22.25
C THR A 54 -17.15 -9.59 -21.59
N ASN A 55 -17.68 -8.43 -21.99
CA ASN A 55 -18.72 -7.69 -21.24
C ASN A 55 -18.37 -7.46 -19.76
N GLY A 56 -17.08 -7.45 -19.43
CA GLY A 56 -16.59 -7.19 -18.08
C GLY A 56 -16.81 -5.75 -17.61
N GLU A 57 -16.92 -5.55 -16.31
CA GLU A 57 -16.93 -4.21 -15.74
C GLU A 57 -15.58 -3.52 -15.98
N LYS A 58 -15.61 -2.23 -16.32
CA LYS A 58 -14.40 -1.46 -16.65
C LYS A 58 -13.90 -0.67 -15.43
N LYS A 59 -13.68 -1.34 -14.31
CA LYS A 59 -13.20 -0.70 -13.08
C LYS A 59 -11.68 -0.64 -13.10
N LEU A 60 -11.15 0.56 -13.30
CA LEU A 60 -9.71 0.83 -13.18
C LEU A 60 -9.44 1.54 -11.86
N MET A 61 -8.73 0.85 -10.99
CA MET A 61 -8.28 1.38 -9.70
C MET A 61 -6.81 1.80 -9.79
N ILE A 62 -6.50 3.02 -9.35
CA ILE A 62 -5.12 3.44 -9.13
C ILE A 62 -4.79 3.41 -7.64
N ASP A 63 -3.66 2.81 -7.29
CA ASP A 63 -3.11 2.82 -5.94
C ASP A 63 -1.99 3.84 -5.88
N LEU A 64 -2.23 4.96 -5.19
CA LEU A 64 -1.34 6.09 -5.11
C LEU A 64 -0.03 5.73 -4.40
N ILE A 65 0.99 6.54 -4.60
CA ILE A 65 2.29 6.39 -3.94
C ILE A 65 2.16 6.76 -2.46
N GLY A 66 1.45 7.86 -2.19
CA GLY A 66 1.26 8.41 -0.85
C GLY A 66 2.58 8.86 -0.21
N PRO A 67 2.56 9.14 1.09
CA PRO A 67 3.70 9.66 1.83
C PRO A 67 4.72 8.58 2.23
N GLU A 68 4.85 7.51 1.46
CA GLU A 68 5.80 6.45 1.78
C GLU A 68 7.24 6.97 1.75
N LEU A 69 7.92 6.81 2.87
CA LEU A 69 9.32 7.17 2.96
C LEU A 69 10.19 6.08 2.35
N ARG A 70 11.09 6.49 1.45
CA ARG A 70 12.01 5.57 0.78
C ARG A 70 13.44 6.05 0.94
N ILE A 71 14.37 5.10 1.04
CA ILE A 71 15.80 5.40 1.00
C ILE A 71 16.20 5.97 -0.37
N GLY A 72 17.31 6.68 -0.41
CA GLY A 72 17.90 7.21 -1.63
C GLY A 72 18.42 6.15 -2.59
N TYR A 73 19.12 6.62 -3.62
CA TYR A 73 19.83 5.73 -4.53
C TYR A 73 21.05 5.11 -3.85
N LEU A 74 21.35 3.87 -4.22
CA LEU A 74 22.58 3.16 -3.87
C LEU A 74 23.35 2.91 -5.17
N GLU A 75 24.68 2.94 -5.12
CA GLU A 75 25.54 2.64 -6.29
C GLU A 75 25.52 1.16 -6.71
N GLY A 76 24.85 0.33 -5.93
CA GLY A 76 24.65 -1.10 -6.16
C GLY A 76 23.93 -1.72 -4.96
N ASP A 77 23.72 -3.01 -5.03
CA ASP A 77 23.11 -3.77 -3.94
C ASP A 77 24.04 -3.79 -2.72
N MET A 78 23.51 -3.42 -1.55
CA MET A 78 24.27 -3.34 -0.31
C MET A 78 23.98 -4.55 0.59
N GLY A 79 24.97 -5.40 0.79
CA GLY A 79 24.89 -6.50 1.77
C GLY A 79 24.98 -6.00 3.19
N LEU A 80 23.95 -6.21 3.99
CA LEU A 80 23.88 -5.84 5.41
C LEU A 80 23.95 -7.10 6.27
N SER A 81 25.06 -7.29 6.97
CA SER A 81 25.28 -8.48 7.83
C SER A 81 24.74 -8.23 9.23
N THR A 82 23.97 -9.17 9.77
CA THR A 82 23.48 -9.12 11.16
C THR A 82 24.64 -9.00 12.16
N GLY A 83 24.51 -8.11 13.12
CA GLY A 83 25.52 -7.76 14.12
C GLY A 83 26.50 -6.68 13.67
N ALA A 84 26.62 -6.38 12.38
CA ALA A 84 27.44 -5.30 11.86
C ALA A 84 26.78 -3.92 12.11
N HIS A 85 27.49 -2.86 11.73
CA HIS A 85 27.03 -1.49 11.83
C HIS A 85 26.96 -0.83 10.47
N VAL A 86 26.00 0.06 10.32
CA VAL A 86 25.82 0.88 9.12
C VAL A 86 25.45 2.31 9.53
N ALA A 87 25.81 3.29 8.71
CA ALA A 87 25.36 4.66 8.88
C ALA A 87 24.03 4.88 8.16
N ILE A 88 23.10 5.58 8.80
CA ILE A 88 21.88 6.12 8.20
C ILE A 88 22.03 7.63 8.06
N GLY A 89 21.73 8.17 6.88
CA GLY A 89 21.90 9.58 6.53
C GLY A 89 23.18 9.83 5.75
N HIS A 90 23.75 11.02 5.93
CA HIS A 90 24.93 11.44 5.17
C HIS A 90 26.14 10.53 5.43
N GLY A 91 26.76 10.05 4.37
CA GLY A 91 27.89 9.11 4.43
C GLY A 91 27.51 7.64 4.66
N GLY A 92 26.23 7.30 4.49
CA GLY A 92 25.70 5.95 4.60
C GLY A 92 24.45 5.75 3.74
N ILE A 93 23.49 4.99 4.23
CA ILE A 93 22.20 4.83 3.56
C ILE A 93 21.48 6.18 3.60
N LEU A 94 21.34 6.81 2.43
CA LEU A 94 20.62 8.09 2.29
C LEU A 94 19.15 7.89 2.61
N VAL A 95 18.61 8.76 3.44
CA VAL A 95 17.19 8.76 3.84
C VAL A 95 16.62 10.17 3.70
N PRO A 96 15.29 10.31 3.56
CA PRO A 96 14.62 11.62 3.58
C PRO A 96 15.00 12.44 4.81
N GLU A 97 15.20 13.74 4.64
CA GLU A 97 15.64 14.61 5.73
C GLU A 97 14.62 14.68 6.87
N GLU A 98 13.34 14.50 6.55
CA GLU A 98 12.21 14.48 7.49
C GLU A 98 12.33 13.37 8.54
N ILE A 99 13.06 12.30 8.24
CA ILE A 99 13.28 11.18 9.17
C ILE A 99 14.27 11.54 10.28
N MET A 100 15.28 12.34 9.96
CA MET A 100 16.43 12.58 10.83
C MET A 100 16.07 13.13 12.23
N PRO A 101 15.12 14.08 12.37
CA PRO A 101 14.69 14.58 13.67
C PRO A 101 14.01 13.55 14.57
N HIS A 102 13.46 12.50 13.97
CA HIS A 102 12.72 11.45 14.67
C HIS A 102 13.61 10.28 15.13
N ILE A 103 14.83 10.18 14.62
CA ILE A 103 15.77 9.13 15.05
C ILE A 103 16.33 9.50 16.43
N ARG A 104 16.16 8.57 17.38
CA ARG A 104 16.69 8.65 18.75
C ARG A 104 17.50 7.39 19.04
N ARG A 105 18.27 7.42 20.13
CA ARG A 105 18.94 6.21 20.61
C ARG A 105 17.91 5.11 20.88
N ASP A 106 18.26 3.89 20.53
CA ASP A 106 17.42 2.68 20.61
C ASP A 106 16.18 2.69 19.69
N GLN A 107 16.08 3.69 18.80
CA GLN A 107 15.01 3.71 17.78
C GLN A 107 15.18 2.56 16.80
N GLU A 108 14.12 1.79 16.64
CA GLU A 108 13.99 0.80 15.59
C GLU A 108 13.81 1.47 14.22
N ILE A 109 14.55 0.99 13.21
CA ILE A 109 14.44 1.44 11.82
C ILE A 109 14.23 0.19 10.98
N LEU A 110 13.13 0.17 10.22
CA LEU A 110 12.79 -0.91 9.31
C LEU A 110 13.07 -0.49 7.87
N LEU A 111 13.71 -1.36 7.09
CA LEU A 111 13.97 -1.17 5.67
C LEU A 111 13.40 -2.34 4.88
N ASP A 112 13.05 -2.11 3.59
CA ASP A 112 12.50 -3.11 2.66
C ASP A 112 11.32 -3.88 3.27
N ASP A 113 10.27 -3.14 3.66
CA ASP A 113 9.03 -3.68 4.24
C ASP A 113 9.29 -4.53 5.50
N GLY A 114 10.25 -4.10 6.32
CA GLY A 114 10.61 -4.76 7.58
C GLY A 114 11.52 -5.99 7.44
N LYS A 115 11.96 -6.37 6.24
CA LYS A 115 12.90 -7.48 6.04
C LYS A 115 14.27 -7.20 6.67
N ILE A 116 14.68 -5.93 6.69
CA ILE A 116 15.93 -5.48 7.30
C ILE A 116 15.57 -4.60 8.50
N LYS A 117 16.17 -4.92 9.65
CA LYS A 117 15.93 -4.23 10.91
C LYS A 117 17.22 -3.67 11.47
N LEU A 118 17.21 -2.38 11.79
CA LEU A 118 18.31 -1.66 12.41
C LEU A 118 17.86 -1.08 13.76
N ILE A 119 18.83 -0.87 14.64
CA ILE A 119 18.66 -0.10 15.89
C ILE A 119 19.65 1.06 15.88
N ALA A 120 19.16 2.28 16.05
CA ALA A 120 19.98 3.47 16.14
C ALA A 120 20.72 3.50 17.49
N GLU A 121 22.07 3.52 17.47
CA GLU A 121 22.88 3.47 18.70
C GLU A 121 23.47 4.82 19.06
N ARG A 122 24.02 5.53 18.09
CA ARG A 122 24.73 6.78 18.32
C ARG A 122 24.58 7.76 17.18
N LYS A 123 24.26 9.00 17.52
CA LYS A 123 24.30 10.13 16.58
C LYS A 123 25.77 10.44 16.21
N ILE A 124 26.07 10.44 14.91
CA ILE A 124 27.40 10.77 14.37
C ILE A 124 27.47 12.27 14.07
N SER A 125 26.42 12.81 13.46
CA SER A 125 26.29 14.22 13.14
C SER A 125 24.81 14.65 13.16
N LEU A 126 24.52 15.89 12.84
CA LEU A 126 23.12 16.36 12.67
C LEU A 126 22.35 15.58 11.62
N ARG A 127 23.05 15.02 10.61
CA ARG A 127 22.46 14.32 9.46
C ARG A 127 22.91 12.85 9.35
N SER A 128 23.41 12.24 10.43
CA SER A 128 23.90 10.86 10.38
C SER A 128 23.83 10.16 11.72
N TRP A 129 23.38 8.90 11.70
CA TRP A 129 23.33 7.99 12.83
C TRP A 129 24.08 6.69 12.54
N ARG A 130 24.80 6.16 13.52
CA ARG A 130 25.33 4.80 13.52
C ARG A 130 24.26 3.87 14.04
N CYS A 131 23.93 2.86 13.24
CA CYS A 131 22.93 1.87 13.57
C CYS A 131 23.54 0.47 13.56
N ARG A 132 23.09 -0.37 14.50
CA ARG A 132 23.43 -1.79 14.53
C ARG A 132 22.37 -2.56 13.72
N ILE A 133 22.83 -3.51 12.92
CA ILE A 133 21.96 -4.37 12.10
C ILE A 133 21.49 -5.52 12.97
N VAL A 134 20.17 -5.59 13.22
CA VAL A 134 19.54 -6.66 14.02
C VAL A 134 19.11 -7.81 13.12
N CYS A 135 18.53 -7.48 11.96
CA CYS A 135 18.19 -8.44 10.91
C CYS A 135 18.76 -7.90 9.61
N GLY A 136 19.72 -8.62 9.03
CA GLY A 136 20.42 -8.23 7.81
C GLY A 136 19.74 -8.77 6.56
N GLY A 137 20.27 -8.37 5.40
CA GLY A 137 19.77 -8.78 4.08
C GLY A 137 20.50 -8.00 2.98
N VAL A 138 20.02 -8.16 1.76
CA VAL A 138 20.48 -7.36 0.61
C VAL A 138 19.55 -6.17 0.44
N LEU A 139 20.07 -4.96 0.62
CA LEU A 139 19.34 -3.72 0.45
C LEU A 139 19.57 -3.17 -0.96
N THR A 140 18.50 -2.97 -1.70
CA THR A 140 18.52 -2.33 -3.01
C THR A 140 18.03 -0.88 -2.91
N ALA A 141 18.32 -0.07 -3.92
CA ALA A 141 17.94 1.35 -3.94
C ALA A 141 16.40 1.54 -3.82
N ARG A 142 16.00 2.69 -3.25
CA ARG A 142 14.61 3.15 -3.16
C ARG A 142 13.65 2.24 -2.38
N LYS A 143 14.17 1.40 -1.52
CA LYS A 143 13.35 0.58 -0.62
C LYS A 143 12.68 1.43 0.46
N SER A 144 11.56 0.94 0.97
CA SER A 144 10.83 1.58 2.07
C SER A 144 11.69 1.76 3.31
N ILE A 145 11.42 2.83 4.07
CA ILE A 145 11.98 3.06 5.41
C ILE A 145 10.86 3.47 6.35
N ALA A 146 10.79 2.83 7.50
CA ALA A 146 9.84 3.15 8.55
C ALA A 146 10.52 3.27 9.92
N LEU A 147 10.00 4.16 10.74
CA LEU A 147 10.37 4.32 12.15
C LEU A 147 9.15 3.95 13.02
N PRO A 148 9.05 2.70 13.52
CA PRO A 148 7.97 2.30 14.39
C PRO A 148 7.79 3.24 15.59
N GLY A 149 6.55 3.62 15.87
CA GLY A 149 6.24 4.53 16.98
C GLY A 149 6.52 6.02 16.72
N CYS A 150 7.01 6.39 15.52
CA CYS A 150 7.19 7.79 15.14
C CYS A 150 6.09 8.24 14.18
N ASN A 151 5.47 9.37 14.50
CA ASN A 151 4.54 10.04 13.58
C ASN A 151 5.33 11.09 12.78
N ILE A 152 5.61 10.79 11.52
CA ILE A 152 6.29 11.70 10.60
C ILE A 152 5.23 12.40 9.78
N ASN A 153 5.18 13.73 9.89
CA ASN A 153 4.17 14.54 9.23
C ASN A 153 4.53 14.76 7.75
N ASN A 154 4.21 13.77 6.92
CA ASN A 154 4.39 13.84 5.49
C ASN A 154 3.12 14.34 4.78
N PRO A 155 3.23 15.00 3.62
CA PRO A 155 2.07 15.38 2.83
C PRO A 155 1.29 14.14 2.40
N THR A 156 -0.02 14.21 2.44
CA THR A 156 -0.92 13.09 2.07
C THR A 156 -0.73 12.64 0.62
N LEU A 157 -0.52 13.59 -0.29
CA LEU A 157 -0.32 13.35 -1.72
C LEU A 157 1.05 13.85 -2.13
N THR A 158 1.77 13.07 -2.92
CA THR A 158 3.02 13.46 -3.56
C THR A 158 2.75 14.26 -4.84
N GLU A 159 3.76 14.95 -5.38
CA GLU A 159 3.65 15.60 -6.70
C GLU A 159 3.31 14.60 -7.80
N ALA A 160 3.86 13.39 -7.73
CA ALA A 160 3.54 12.31 -8.67
C ALA A 160 2.09 11.85 -8.54
N ASP A 161 1.54 11.79 -7.33
CA ASP A 161 0.12 11.48 -7.11
C ASP A 161 -0.76 12.56 -7.72
N LEU A 162 -0.47 13.84 -7.49
CA LEU A 162 -1.20 14.96 -8.07
C LEU A 162 -1.16 14.93 -9.60
N LYS A 163 -0.01 14.61 -10.19
CA LYS A 163 0.12 14.42 -11.64
C LYS A 163 -0.77 13.27 -12.14
N ASN A 164 -0.75 12.11 -11.50
CA ASN A 164 -1.61 10.99 -11.88
C ASN A 164 -3.11 11.31 -11.71
N LEU A 165 -3.49 11.99 -10.62
CA LEU A 165 -4.88 12.42 -10.42
C LEU A 165 -5.36 13.39 -11.50
N SER A 166 -4.49 14.28 -12.02
CA SER A 166 -4.85 15.17 -13.14
C SER A 166 -5.15 14.43 -14.45
N LEU A 167 -4.66 13.20 -14.57
CA LEU A 167 -4.88 12.34 -15.74
C LEU A 167 -6.02 11.32 -15.52
N ALA A 168 -6.56 11.23 -14.31
CA ALA A 168 -7.51 10.17 -13.93
C ALA A 168 -8.73 10.11 -14.86
N LYS A 169 -9.29 11.26 -15.22
CA LYS A 169 -10.43 11.34 -16.15
C LYS A 169 -10.09 10.83 -17.54
N GLN A 170 -8.92 11.21 -18.07
CA GLN A 170 -8.45 10.78 -19.38
C GLN A 170 -8.29 9.26 -19.46
N TYR A 171 -7.80 8.65 -18.39
CA TYR A 171 -7.59 7.20 -18.29
C TYR A 171 -8.81 6.44 -17.79
N GLN A 172 -9.96 7.10 -17.62
CA GLN A 172 -11.22 6.48 -17.16
C GLN A 172 -11.03 5.74 -15.81
N VAL A 173 -10.25 6.33 -14.90
CA VAL A 173 -10.08 5.82 -13.54
C VAL A 173 -11.42 5.87 -12.82
N THR A 174 -11.81 4.78 -12.18
CA THR A 174 -13.07 4.66 -11.43
C THR A 174 -12.86 4.62 -9.93
N ASP A 175 -11.66 4.22 -9.50
CA ASP A 175 -11.34 3.97 -8.11
C ASP A 175 -9.94 4.49 -7.79
N VAL A 176 -9.77 5.05 -6.60
CA VAL A 176 -8.46 5.48 -6.10
C VAL A 176 -8.21 4.91 -4.72
N MET A 177 -7.07 4.26 -4.53
CA MET A 177 -6.55 3.83 -3.24
C MET A 177 -5.62 4.88 -2.68
N LEU A 178 -5.90 5.36 -1.46
CA LEU A 178 -5.00 6.23 -0.70
C LEU A 178 -4.24 5.39 0.33
N PRO A 179 -2.92 5.24 0.22
CA PRO A 179 -2.13 4.52 1.21
C PRO A 179 -1.89 5.37 2.46
N PHE A 180 -1.52 4.71 3.56
CA PHE A 180 -1.08 5.30 4.82
C PHE A 180 -2.06 6.29 5.45
N VAL A 181 -3.37 6.10 5.28
CA VAL A 181 -4.41 6.97 5.86
C VAL A 181 -4.27 7.00 7.39
N ARG A 182 -4.22 8.19 7.94
CA ARG A 182 -4.02 8.46 9.38
C ARG A 182 -5.28 9.02 10.04
N ASN A 183 -5.96 9.90 9.34
CA ASN A 183 -7.10 10.67 9.83
C ASN A 183 -8.01 11.11 8.67
N LYS A 184 -9.13 11.73 8.96
CA LYS A 184 -10.10 12.21 7.97
C LYS A 184 -9.54 13.32 7.06
N GLU A 185 -8.58 14.12 7.55
CA GLU A 185 -7.94 15.19 6.79
C GLU A 185 -7.23 14.65 5.56
N ASP A 186 -6.59 13.46 5.65
CA ASP A 186 -5.98 12.79 4.49
C ASP A 186 -7.01 12.50 3.38
N LEU A 187 -8.21 12.05 3.76
CA LEU A 187 -9.30 11.76 2.82
C LEU A 187 -9.94 13.01 2.24
N ILE A 188 -10.05 14.08 3.04
CA ILE A 188 -10.53 15.39 2.59
C ILE A 188 -9.57 15.95 1.53
N ILE A 189 -8.25 15.92 1.78
CA ILE A 189 -7.23 16.37 0.83
C ILE A 189 -7.36 15.62 -0.50
N LEU A 190 -7.52 14.28 -0.47
CA LEU A 190 -7.73 13.50 -1.68
C LEU A 190 -9.03 13.88 -2.40
N ARG A 191 -10.13 14.05 -1.65
CA ARG A 191 -11.43 14.44 -2.23
C ARG A 191 -11.36 15.80 -2.91
N GLU A 192 -10.65 16.75 -2.32
CA GLU A 192 -10.41 18.08 -2.91
C GLU A 192 -9.56 17.98 -4.19
N ALA A 193 -8.50 17.17 -4.18
CA ALA A 193 -7.69 16.94 -5.37
C ALA A 193 -8.49 16.30 -6.52
N LEU A 194 -9.36 15.34 -6.22
CA LEU A 194 -10.28 14.75 -7.19
C LEU A 194 -11.25 15.80 -7.76
N LYS A 195 -11.84 16.62 -6.90
CA LYS A 195 -12.75 17.71 -7.30
C LYS A 195 -12.07 18.72 -8.23
N GLN A 196 -10.85 19.13 -7.92
CA GLN A 196 -10.07 20.04 -8.77
C GLN A 196 -9.82 19.49 -10.19
N ASN A 197 -9.89 18.16 -10.35
CA ASN A 197 -9.70 17.48 -11.63
C ASN A 197 -11.02 17.01 -12.27
N ASN A 198 -12.19 17.44 -11.77
CA ASN A 198 -13.53 17.02 -12.20
C ASN A 198 -13.70 15.49 -12.17
N CYS A 199 -13.31 14.88 -11.05
CA CYS A 199 -13.28 13.45 -10.80
C CYS A 199 -14.00 13.07 -9.49
N GLU A 200 -15.07 13.81 -9.13
CA GLU A 200 -15.81 13.62 -7.87
C GLU A 200 -16.46 12.23 -7.76
N ASP A 201 -16.80 11.63 -8.91
CA ASP A 201 -17.44 10.32 -8.98
C ASP A 201 -16.47 9.15 -8.70
N ILE A 202 -15.16 9.40 -8.63
CA ILE A 202 -14.16 8.37 -8.35
C ILE A 202 -14.32 7.92 -6.88
N ARG A 203 -14.46 6.60 -6.69
CA ARG A 203 -14.58 6.00 -5.35
C ARG A 203 -13.23 6.03 -4.63
N ILE A 204 -13.26 6.37 -3.34
CA ILE A 204 -12.07 6.41 -2.48
C ILE A 204 -11.97 5.14 -1.64
N PHE A 205 -10.84 4.47 -1.73
CA PHE A 205 -10.44 3.31 -0.95
C PHE A 205 -9.35 3.72 0.05
N ALA A 206 -9.71 3.81 1.32
CA ALA A 206 -8.80 4.22 2.40
C ALA A 206 -8.01 3.02 2.91
N LYS A 207 -6.69 2.99 2.68
CA LYS A 207 -5.81 1.90 3.16
C LYS A 207 -5.43 2.12 4.62
N ILE A 208 -5.80 1.16 5.46
CA ILE A 208 -5.42 1.11 6.87
C ILE A 208 -4.15 0.28 6.99
N GLU A 209 -3.04 0.97 7.16
CA GLU A 209 -1.66 0.45 7.12
C GLU A 209 -0.86 0.75 8.38
N ASN A 210 -1.43 1.54 9.28
CA ASN A 210 -0.80 1.97 10.52
C ASN A 210 -1.80 1.98 11.69
N MET A 211 -1.28 2.03 12.92
CA MET A 211 -2.13 2.02 14.11
C MET A 211 -2.97 3.29 14.26
N THR A 212 -2.47 4.43 13.82
CA THR A 212 -3.20 5.70 13.86
C THR A 212 -4.49 5.61 13.03
N GLY A 213 -4.42 5.02 11.82
CA GLY A 213 -5.60 4.77 11.01
C GLY A 213 -6.58 3.75 11.63
N VAL A 214 -6.08 2.79 12.41
CA VAL A 214 -6.93 1.86 13.18
C VAL A 214 -7.64 2.59 14.32
N GLU A 215 -6.94 3.46 15.03
CA GLU A 215 -7.46 4.24 16.17
C GLU A 215 -8.53 5.25 15.74
N HIS A 216 -8.38 5.87 14.56
CA HIS A 216 -9.33 6.84 14.01
C HIS A 216 -10.36 6.24 13.04
N LEU A 217 -10.47 4.91 12.97
CA LEU A 217 -11.22 4.18 11.94
C LEU A 217 -12.65 4.73 11.74
N GLU A 218 -13.39 4.94 12.82
CA GLU A 218 -14.78 5.42 12.76
C GLU A 218 -14.88 6.81 12.15
N GLU A 219 -13.90 7.69 12.41
CA GLU A 219 -13.84 9.04 11.84
C GLU A 219 -13.59 9.03 10.33
N LEU A 220 -12.96 7.97 9.80
CA LEU A 220 -12.65 7.83 8.39
C LEU A 220 -13.87 7.43 7.54
N LEU A 221 -14.80 6.67 8.14
CA LEU A 221 -15.90 6.03 7.41
C LEU A 221 -16.74 7.01 6.55
N PRO A 222 -17.10 8.24 7.01
CA PRO A 222 -17.90 9.16 6.20
C PRO A 222 -17.17 9.70 4.95
N TYR A 223 -15.82 9.63 4.93
CA TYR A 223 -14.99 10.30 3.91
C TYR A 223 -14.47 9.38 2.81
N CYS A 224 -14.71 8.08 2.91
CA CYS A 224 -14.30 7.08 1.90
C CYS A 224 -15.47 6.18 1.52
N ASP A 225 -15.33 5.47 0.40
CA ASP A 225 -16.31 4.49 -0.06
C ASP A 225 -15.99 3.09 0.46
N TYR A 226 -14.70 2.77 0.58
CA TYR A 226 -14.19 1.49 1.09
C TYR A 226 -13.08 1.69 2.10
N ILE A 227 -13.04 0.84 3.11
CA ILE A 227 -11.88 0.63 3.97
C ILE A 227 -11.05 -0.54 3.39
N VAL A 228 -9.75 -0.36 3.28
CA VAL A 228 -8.84 -1.42 2.80
C VAL A 228 -7.97 -1.90 3.96
N ILE A 229 -8.11 -3.16 4.32
CA ILE A 229 -7.31 -3.81 5.36
C ILE A 229 -6.02 -4.31 4.73
N ALA A 230 -4.96 -3.54 4.84
CA ALA A 230 -3.65 -3.83 4.26
C ALA A 230 -2.80 -4.68 5.22
N ARG A 231 -2.99 -6.01 5.19
CA ARG A 231 -2.37 -6.94 6.14
C ARG A 231 -0.85 -6.94 6.12
N GLY A 232 -0.24 -6.68 4.97
CA GLY A 232 1.21 -6.60 4.83
C GLY A 232 1.79 -5.49 5.69
N ASP A 233 1.34 -4.27 5.46
CA ASP A 233 1.85 -3.06 6.12
C ASP A 233 1.46 -3.01 7.60
N LEU A 234 0.24 -3.40 7.95
CA LEU A 234 -0.17 -3.59 9.35
C LEU A 234 0.72 -4.60 10.09
N GLY A 235 1.14 -5.68 9.40
CA GLY A 235 2.06 -6.67 9.97
C GLY A 235 3.47 -6.13 10.24
N ASN A 236 3.87 -5.03 9.59
CA ASN A 236 5.16 -4.37 9.82
C ASN A 236 5.14 -3.43 11.04
N VAL A 237 3.95 -2.96 11.45
CA VAL A 237 3.82 -1.98 12.55
C VAL A 237 3.29 -2.59 13.86
N MET A 238 2.95 -3.89 13.86
CA MET A 238 2.49 -4.61 15.04
C MET A 238 2.97 -6.06 15.06
N PRO A 239 2.95 -6.75 16.22
CA PRO A 239 3.20 -8.19 16.27
C PRO A 239 2.20 -8.97 15.39
N LEU A 240 2.69 -9.87 14.54
CA LEU A 240 1.85 -10.67 13.62
C LEU A 240 0.73 -11.44 14.33
N SER A 241 0.94 -11.85 15.60
CA SER A 241 -0.07 -12.51 16.42
C SER A 241 -1.30 -11.64 16.71
N LYS A 242 -1.18 -10.31 16.63
CA LYS A 242 -2.29 -9.36 16.81
C LYS A 242 -3.05 -9.06 15.53
N LEU A 243 -2.44 -9.27 14.37
CA LEU A 243 -3.02 -8.92 13.07
C LEU A 243 -4.42 -9.50 12.83
N PRO A 244 -4.72 -10.79 13.14
CA PRO A 244 -6.06 -11.34 12.99
C PRO A 244 -7.12 -10.62 13.83
N LYS A 245 -6.76 -10.19 15.05
CA LYS A 245 -7.67 -9.43 15.93
C LYS A 245 -7.97 -8.05 15.40
N VAL A 246 -6.94 -7.35 14.89
CA VAL A 246 -7.10 -6.00 14.28
C VAL A 246 -7.93 -6.10 13.01
N GLN A 247 -7.68 -7.08 12.14
CA GLN A 247 -8.50 -7.31 10.96
C GLN A 247 -9.97 -7.56 11.33
N ALA A 248 -10.24 -8.42 12.32
CA ALA A 248 -11.59 -8.71 12.79
C ALA A 248 -12.27 -7.46 13.37
N TYR A 249 -11.52 -6.63 14.10
CA TYR A 249 -12.01 -5.35 14.62
C TYR A 249 -12.41 -4.39 13.49
N ILE A 250 -11.54 -4.17 12.50
CA ILE A 250 -11.83 -3.30 11.35
C ILE A 250 -13.08 -3.80 10.60
N ALA A 251 -13.14 -5.12 10.31
CA ALA A 251 -14.27 -5.71 9.62
C ALA A 251 -15.58 -5.56 10.40
N LYS A 252 -15.54 -5.70 11.74
CA LYS A 252 -16.68 -5.51 12.64
C LYS A 252 -17.19 -4.06 12.56
N VAL A 253 -16.30 -3.08 12.76
CA VAL A 253 -16.65 -1.65 12.69
C VAL A 253 -17.26 -1.30 11.33
N CYS A 254 -16.67 -1.77 10.24
CA CYS A 254 -17.23 -1.55 8.90
C CYS A 254 -18.65 -2.12 8.77
N LYS A 255 -18.90 -3.33 9.28
CA LYS A 255 -20.25 -3.94 9.28
C LYS A 255 -21.26 -3.14 10.08
N GLU A 256 -20.91 -2.73 11.30
CA GLU A 256 -21.77 -1.95 12.18
C GLU A 256 -22.20 -0.61 11.56
N HIS A 257 -21.35 -0.03 10.70
CA HIS A 257 -21.61 1.23 10.00
C HIS A 257 -22.06 1.04 8.54
N ASN A 258 -22.39 -0.18 8.10
CA ASN A 258 -22.74 -0.50 6.70
C ASN A 258 -21.70 0.01 5.68
N LYS A 259 -20.41 0.01 6.07
CA LYS A 259 -19.29 0.40 5.23
C LYS A 259 -18.69 -0.81 4.53
N ASN A 260 -18.49 -0.69 3.23
CA ASN A 260 -17.77 -1.72 2.46
C ASN A 260 -16.29 -1.76 2.88
N PHE A 261 -15.72 -2.96 2.86
CA PHE A 261 -14.28 -3.11 3.06
C PHE A 261 -13.67 -4.12 2.09
N MET A 262 -12.37 -3.96 1.86
CA MET A 262 -11.54 -4.84 1.02
C MET A 262 -10.38 -5.36 1.86
N VAL A 263 -9.97 -6.60 1.63
CA VAL A 263 -8.76 -7.17 2.23
C VAL A 263 -7.72 -7.36 1.15
N VAL A 264 -6.49 -6.93 1.42
CA VAL A 264 -5.38 -7.02 0.45
C VAL A 264 -4.14 -7.62 1.09
N THR A 265 -3.16 -7.94 0.24
CA THR A 265 -1.86 -8.54 0.53
C THR A 265 -1.93 -10.04 0.82
N GLN A 266 -1.13 -10.80 0.07
CA GLN A 266 -0.97 -12.24 0.19
C GLN A 266 -2.28 -13.02 0.10
N MET A 267 -3.23 -12.48 -0.67
CA MET A 267 -4.46 -13.20 -0.98
C MET A 267 -4.13 -14.35 -1.91
N LEU A 268 -4.45 -15.57 -1.49
CA LEU A 268 -4.16 -16.81 -2.24
C LEU A 268 -2.66 -17.08 -2.50
N ASP A 269 -1.74 -16.43 -1.80
CA ASP A 269 -0.29 -16.63 -1.97
C ASP A 269 0.11 -18.13 -1.87
N SER A 270 -0.52 -18.86 -0.95
CA SER A 270 -0.29 -20.31 -0.82
C SER A 270 -0.67 -21.10 -2.09
N MET A 271 -1.62 -20.60 -2.88
CA MET A 271 -2.10 -21.27 -4.09
C MET A 271 -1.14 -21.09 -5.30
N ILE A 272 -0.13 -20.25 -5.18
CA ILE A 272 0.97 -20.22 -6.15
C ILE A 272 1.75 -21.54 -6.13
N ARG A 273 1.81 -22.20 -4.97
CA ARG A 273 2.60 -23.43 -4.76
C ARG A 273 1.74 -24.65 -4.44
N ASN A 274 0.53 -24.47 -3.94
CA ASN A 274 -0.36 -25.53 -3.47
C ASN A 274 -1.74 -25.39 -4.14
N PRO A 275 -2.44 -26.48 -4.44
CA PRO A 275 -3.76 -26.43 -5.07
C PRO A 275 -4.89 -25.92 -4.14
N TYR A 276 -4.61 -25.75 -2.84
CA TYR A 276 -5.60 -25.32 -1.85
C TYR A 276 -5.18 -24.06 -1.12
N PRO A 277 -6.13 -23.15 -0.79
CA PRO A 277 -5.87 -21.98 0.03
C PRO A 277 -5.54 -22.37 1.48
N THR A 278 -4.86 -21.46 2.20
CA THR A 278 -4.68 -21.62 3.64
C THR A 278 -6.01 -21.47 4.40
N VAL A 279 -6.08 -22.06 5.60
CA VAL A 279 -7.22 -21.92 6.52
C VAL A 279 -7.58 -20.45 6.77
N SER A 280 -6.59 -19.57 6.88
CA SER A 280 -6.80 -18.12 7.05
C SER A 280 -7.61 -17.50 5.90
N TYR A 281 -7.38 -17.93 4.65
CA TYR A 281 -8.16 -17.44 3.51
C TYR A 281 -9.59 -18.01 3.52
N THR A 282 -9.75 -19.28 3.87
CA THR A 282 -11.07 -19.91 3.98
C THR A 282 -11.92 -19.24 5.05
N HIS A 283 -11.31 -18.84 6.18
CA HIS A 283 -12.00 -18.07 7.23
C HIS A 283 -12.38 -16.65 6.77
N LEU A 284 -11.53 -15.98 6.00
CA LEU A 284 -11.86 -14.67 5.39
C LEU A 284 -13.12 -14.79 4.52
N ARG A 285 -13.16 -15.78 3.63
CA ARG A 285 -14.30 -16.04 2.76
C ARG A 285 -15.57 -16.41 3.54
N ALA A 286 -15.46 -17.17 4.62
CA ALA A 286 -16.60 -17.50 5.49
C ALA A 286 -17.19 -16.24 6.17
N HIS A 287 -16.36 -15.27 6.55
CA HIS A 287 -16.83 -13.99 7.08
C HIS A 287 -17.52 -13.12 6.02
N GLU A 288 -17.14 -13.24 4.77
CA GLU A 288 -17.77 -12.51 3.65
C GLU A 288 -19.11 -13.17 3.24
N THR A 289 -19.21 -14.49 3.25
CA THR A 289 -20.42 -15.22 2.88
C THR A 289 -21.51 -15.23 3.96
N SER A 290 -21.16 -15.04 5.23
CA SER A 290 -22.14 -14.89 6.32
C SER A 290 -22.94 -13.57 6.29
N LEU A 291 -22.70 -12.71 5.30
CA LEU A 291 -23.46 -11.50 5.04
C LEU A 291 -24.66 -11.71 4.11
N HIS A 292 -24.86 -12.92 3.57
CA HIS A 292 -25.91 -13.26 2.61
C HIS A 292 -26.87 -14.39 3.09
N LEU A 293 -26.90 -14.66 4.41
CA LEU A 293 -27.90 -15.57 5.01
C LEU A 293 -28.80 -14.82 5.97
#